data_76a34154ac51af91be951a9ec93ba30a
#
_entry.id   76a34154ac51af91be951a9ec93ba30a
#
_cell.length_a   1.000
_cell.length_b   1.000
_cell.length_c   1.000
_cell.angle_alpha   90.00
_cell.angle_beta   90.00
_cell.angle_gamma   90.00
#
_symmetry.space_group_name_H-M   'P 1'
#
loop_
_entity.id
_entity.type
_entity.pdbx_description
1 polymer ?
#
loop_
_entity_poly.entity_id
_entity_poly.type
_entity_poly.pdbx_seq_one_letter_code
_entity_poly.pdbx_strand_id
1 'polypeptide(L)'
;MNNFLRILILVLVLSVNSYAAKISNYQVAGFSVGDSALDFYTKKELADNYENWNEPKYGTSEIEINRDGFDDIQLIYKSKDPEFKIEGISALEYMDAKDCLKKMDDEASSIQEQFTTKEVKFYKKREDNYPGKGKVTSIQTKFKSDEGVIIIACYDWSDSYAAKMDYNDNLRFSIRSKSYANFLNRR
;
A
#
# COMPACT_ATOMS: atom_id res chain seq x y z
N MET A 1 -20.79 -52.34 -18.83
CA MET A 1 -21.45 -51.41 -17.89
C MET A 1 -20.39 -50.85 -16.96
N ASN A 2 -20.16 -49.56 -16.84
CA ASN A 2 -19.28 -48.86 -15.90
C ASN A 2 -18.17 -47.91 -16.43
N ASN A 3 -18.21 -47.52 -17.71
CA ASN A 3 -17.29 -46.48 -18.14
C ASN A 3 -17.96 -45.08 -18.29
N PHE A 4 -19.29 -45.00 -18.18
CA PHE A 4 -20.03 -43.73 -18.29
C PHE A 4 -20.12 -42.94 -16.98
N LEU A 5 -19.90 -43.61 -15.83
CA LEU A 5 -20.01 -42.97 -14.51
C LEU A 5 -18.72 -42.26 -14.05
N ARG A 6 -17.58 -42.53 -14.70
CA ARG A 6 -16.29 -41.92 -14.35
C ARG A 6 -16.05 -40.59 -15.02
N ILE A 7 -16.79 -40.23 -16.07
CA ILE A 7 -16.64 -38.95 -16.80
C ILE A 7 -17.48 -37.87 -16.16
N LEU A 8 -18.52 -38.18 -15.40
CA LEU A 8 -19.42 -37.21 -14.79
C LEU A 8 -18.86 -36.57 -13.49
N ILE A 9 -17.84 -37.17 -12.89
CA ILE A 9 -17.24 -36.68 -11.64
C ILE A 9 -16.08 -35.67 -11.90
N LEU A 10 -15.54 -35.65 -13.11
CA LEU A 10 -14.38 -34.80 -13.45
C LEU A 10 -14.76 -33.40 -13.94
N VAL A 11 -16.03 -33.10 -14.14
CA VAL A 11 -16.50 -31.78 -14.63
C VAL A 11 -16.97 -30.86 -13.49
N LEU A 12 -17.05 -31.35 -12.26
CA LEU A 12 -17.63 -30.64 -11.12
C LEU A 12 -16.60 -29.96 -10.18
N VAL A 13 -15.32 -29.91 -10.55
CA VAL A 13 -14.26 -29.37 -9.66
C VAL A 13 -13.53 -28.16 -10.26
N LEU A 14 -13.98 -27.57 -11.36
CA LEU A 14 -13.38 -26.38 -11.95
C LEU A 14 -14.31 -25.17 -11.99
N SER A 15 -15.21 -25.02 -11.05
CA SER A 15 -15.64 -23.67 -10.67
C SER A 15 -14.58 -23.12 -9.70
N VAL A 16 -13.38 -22.85 -10.19
CA VAL A 16 -12.51 -21.87 -9.55
C VAL A 16 -13.31 -20.57 -9.60
N ASN A 17 -14.02 -20.27 -8.51
CA ASN A 17 -14.47 -18.91 -8.30
C ASN A 17 -13.20 -18.08 -8.35
N SER A 18 -12.90 -17.48 -9.50
CA SER A 18 -11.96 -16.38 -9.58
C SER A 18 -12.62 -15.22 -8.82
N TYR A 19 -12.47 -15.25 -7.50
CA TYR A 19 -12.72 -14.06 -6.71
C TYR A 19 -11.73 -13.04 -7.26
N ALA A 20 -12.25 -12.11 -8.04
CA ALA A 20 -11.48 -10.97 -8.45
C ALA A 20 -10.85 -10.34 -7.20
N ALA A 21 -9.54 -10.21 -7.20
CA ALA A 21 -8.84 -9.67 -6.06
C ALA A 21 -9.31 -8.23 -5.84
N LYS A 22 -9.82 -7.94 -4.66
CA LYS A 22 -10.23 -6.59 -4.27
C LYS A 22 -9.06 -5.90 -3.59
N ILE A 23 -8.92 -4.59 -3.79
CA ILE A 23 -7.88 -3.78 -3.12
C ILE A 23 -8.00 -3.90 -1.59
N SER A 24 -9.22 -4.01 -1.06
CA SER A 24 -9.48 -4.21 0.36
C SER A 24 -8.96 -5.55 0.92
N ASN A 25 -8.73 -6.55 0.06
CA ASN A 25 -8.19 -7.84 0.48
C ASN A 25 -6.66 -7.90 0.45
N TYR A 26 -6.01 -6.82 -0.03
CA TYR A 26 -4.57 -6.74 -0.06
C TYR A 26 -4.01 -6.42 1.33
N GLN A 27 -2.95 -7.14 1.68
CA GLN A 27 -2.21 -6.91 2.92
C GLN A 27 -0.82 -6.37 2.62
N VAL A 28 -0.36 -5.45 3.46
CA VAL A 28 1.01 -4.97 3.48
C VAL A 28 1.53 -5.11 4.90
N ALA A 29 2.63 -5.86 5.07
CA ALA A 29 3.19 -6.18 6.37
C ALA A 29 2.16 -6.75 7.37
N GLY A 30 1.17 -7.50 6.86
CA GLY A 30 0.10 -8.12 7.66
C GLY A 30 -1.08 -7.21 7.99
N PHE A 31 -1.14 -5.97 7.45
CA PHE A 31 -2.23 -5.01 7.67
C PHE A 31 -3.10 -4.86 6.43
N SER A 32 -4.42 -4.68 6.63
CA SER A 32 -5.38 -4.37 5.58
C SER A 32 -6.10 -3.05 5.84
N VAL A 33 -6.50 -2.37 4.77
CA VAL A 33 -7.44 -1.26 4.89
C VAL A 33 -8.77 -1.80 5.39
N GLY A 34 -9.29 -1.19 6.46
CA GLY A 34 -10.51 -1.62 7.13
C GLY A 34 -10.29 -2.34 8.46
N ASP A 35 -9.08 -2.87 8.71
CA ASP A 35 -8.73 -3.41 10.02
C ASP A 35 -8.72 -2.31 11.08
N SER A 36 -8.82 -2.68 12.35
CA SER A 36 -8.55 -1.77 13.46
C SER A 36 -7.06 -1.74 13.76
N ALA A 37 -6.44 -0.56 13.80
CA ALA A 37 -5.05 -0.46 14.26
C ALA A 37 -4.88 -0.94 15.71
N LEU A 38 -5.98 -0.97 16.50
CA LEU A 38 -5.99 -1.47 17.88
C LEU A 38 -5.90 -3.00 17.98
N ASP A 39 -6.09 -3.74 16.88
CA ASP A 39 -5.87 -5.18 16.84
C ASP A 39 -4.37 -5.53 16.88
N PHE A 40 -3.50 -4.55 16.59
CA PHE A 40 -2.05 -4.70 16.47
C PHE A 40 -1.28 -3.89 17.52
N TYR A 41 -1.79 -2.71 17.89
CA TYR A 41 -1.12 -1.74 18.76
C TYR A 41 -2.07 -1.17 19.81
N THR A 42 -1.54 -0.79 20.95
CA THR A 42 -2.28 -0.05 21.96
C THR A 42 -2.48 1.42 21.52
N LYS A 43 -3.49 2.09 22.09
CA LYS A 43 -3.68 3.55 21.89
C LYS A 43 -2.45 4.37 22.26
N LYS A 44 -1.69 3.91 23.27
CA LYS A 44 -0.48 4.58 23.70
C LYS A 44 0.62 4.48 22.65
N GLU A 45 0.86 3.29 22.09
CA GLU A 45 1.84 3.09 21.03
C GLU A 45 1.49 3.91 19.79
N LEU A 46 0.21 3.95 19.38
CA LEU A 46 -0.22 4.79 18.27
C LEU A 46 -0.02 6.29 18.56
N ALA A 47 -0.24 6.73 19.79
CA ALA A 47 -0.05 8.13 20.18
C ALA A 47 1.41 8.53 20.32
N ASP A 48 2.27 7.64 20.84
CA ASP A 48 3.72 7.88 20.99
C ASP A 48 4.41 8.03 19.61
N ASN A 49 3.84 7.43 18.56
CA ASN A 49 4.35 7.43 17.18
C ASN A 49 3.49 8.31 16.24
N TYR A 50 2.75 9.25 16.80
CA TYR A 50 1.79 10.06 16.04
C TYR A 50 2.45 11.16 15.23
N GLU A 51 2.02 11.26 13.96
CA GLU A 51 2.44 12.27 13.01
C GLU A 51 1.23 13.08 12.49
N ASN A 52 1.35 14.39 12.43
CA ASN A 52 0.24 15.30 12.12
C ASN A 52 0.08 15.64 10.63
N TRP A 53 0.70 14.90 9.74
CA TRP A 53 0.77 15.23 8.30
C TRP A 53 -0.58 15.35 7.60
N ASN A 54 -1.58 14.64 8.11
CA ASN A 54 -2.90 14.52 7.47
C ASN A 54 -4.03 15.18 8.27
N GLU A 55 -3.68 15.92 9.32
CA GLU A 55 -4.67 16.64 10.13
C GLU A 55 -5.42 17.74 9.37
N PRO A 56 -6.60 18.09 9.84
CA PRO A 56 -7.30 17.57 11.03
C PRO A 56 -8.16 16.34 10.78
N LYS A 57 -8.18 15.81 9.56
CA LYS A 57 -9.15 14.76 9.18
C LYS A 57 -8.64 13.35 9.44
N TYR A 58 -7.34 13.14 9.22
CA TYR A 58 -6.68 11.85 9.41
C TYR A 58 -5.49 12.00 10.34
N GLY A 59 -5.32 11.05 11.25
CA GLY A 59 -4.10 10.83 12.01
C GLY A 59 -3.22 9.82 11.28
N THR A 60 -1.93 9.88 11.55
CA THR A 60 -0.94 8.92 11.07
C THR A 60 -0.09 8.48 12.26
N SER A 61 0.17 7.19 12.40
CA SER A 61 1.22 6.68 13.28
C SER A 61 2.28 6.01 12.43
N GLU A 62 3.55 6.39 12.64
CA GLU A 62 4.71 5.80 11.96
C GLU A 62 5.48 4.93 12.94
N ILE A 63 5.60 3.64 12.64
CA ILE A 63 6.09 2.62 13.57
C ILE A 63 7.14 1.78 12.87
N GLU A 64 8.31 1.63 13.52
CA GLU A 64 9.33 0.66 13.11
C GLU A 64 8.82 -0.76 13.31
N ILE A 65 8.90 -1.62 12.29
CA ILE A 65 8.30 -2.96 12.32
C ILE A 65 9.28 -4.11 12.05
N ASN A 66 10.28 -3.95 11.22
CA ASN A 66 11.19 -5.01 10.76
C ASN A 66 10.44 -6.31 10.38
N ARG A 67 9.41 -6.19 9.56
CA ARG A 67 8.51 -7.29 9.18
C ARG A 67 8.33 -7.37 7.66
N ASP A 68 8.39 -8.59 7.12
CA ASP A 68 8.12 -8.89 5.70
C ASP A 68 8.99 -8.09 4.72
N GLY A 69 10.21 -7.72 5.16
CA GLY A 69 11.16 -6.90 4.39
C GLY A 69 10.90 -5.39 4.48
N PHE A 70 9.94 -4.95 5.29
CA PHE A 70 9.72 -3.53 5.56
C PHE A 70 10.35 -3.12 6.89
N ASP A 71 10.95 -1.93 6.91
CA ASP A 71 11.56 -1.32 8.08
C ASP A 71 10.52 -0.54 8.90
N ASP A 72 9.70 0.28 8.22
CA ASP A 72 8.69 1.13 8.85
C ASP A 72 7.31 0.96 8.24
N ILE A 73 6.29 1.26 9.04
CA ILE A 73 4.90 1.33 8.59
C ILE A 73 4.22 2.61 9.08
N GLN A 74 3.48 3.23 8.17
CA GLN A 74 2.57 4.34 8.47
C GLN A 74 1.13 3.81 8.41
N LEU A 75 0.44 3.84 9.54
CA LEU A 75 -0.98 3.53 9.65
C LEU A 75 -1.79 4.83 9.68
N ILE A 76 -2.67 5.00 8.71
CA ILE A 76 -3.51 6.18 8.57
C ILE A 76 -4.94 5.84 8.92
N TYR A 77 -5.53 6.60 9.83
CA TYR A 77 -6.90 6.43 10.34
C TYR A 77 -7.59 7.79 10.49
N LYS A 78 -8.92 7.81 10.60
CA LYS A 78 -9.65 9.07 10.87
C LYS A 78 -9.35 9.55 12.30
N SER A 79 -8.98 10.82 12.46
CA SER A 79 -8.54 11.40 13.75
C SER A 79 -9.57 11.29 14.89
N LYS A 80 -10.85 11.09 14.56
CA LYS A 80 -11.95 10.99 15.55
C LYS A 80 -12.59 9.60 15.60
N ASP A 81 -12.00 8.62 14.93
CA ASP A 81 -12.51 7.25 14.95
C ASP A 81 -12.01 6.53 16.21
N PRO A 82 -12.91 6.15 17.14
CA PRO A 82 -12.52 5.46 18.37
C PRO A 82 -11.97 4.04 18.13
N GLU A 83 -12.28 3.44 16.98
CA GLU A 83 -11.82 2.11 16.56
C GLU A 83 -10.48 2.17 15.82
N PHE A 84 -9.97 3.36 15.52
CA PHE A 84 -8.74 3.56 14.74
C PHE A 84 -8.74 2.73 13.45
N LYS A 85 -9.85 2.75 12.72
CA LYS A 85 -10.02 1.99 11.49
C LYS A 85 -9.04 2.46 10.43
N ILE A 86 -8.24 1.54 9.91
CA ILE A 86 -7.18 1.82 8.94
C ILE A 86 -7.82 2.26 7.60
N GLU A 87 -7.53 3.47 7.18
CA GLU A 87 -7.96 4.06 5.90
C GLU A 87 -6.80 4.13 4.89
N GLY A 88 -5.58 3.99 5.38
CA GLY A 88 -4.38 3.92 4.56
C GLY A 88 -3.24 3.24 5.28
N ILE A 89 -2.41 2.58 4.49
CA ILE A 89 -1.19 1.92 4.93
C ILE A 89 -0.08 2.39 4.02
N SER A 90 1.11 2.62 4.57
CA SER A 90 2.30 2.88 3.79
C SER A 90 3.48 2.21 4.47
N ALA A 91 3.98 1.12 3.88
CA ALA A 91 5.16 0.42 4.38
C ALA A 91 6.38 0.84 3.57
N LEU A 92 7.51 1.02 4.26
CA LEU A 92 8.77 1.52 3.72
C LEU A 92 9.84 0.46 3.88
N GLU A 93 10.63 0.28 2.82
CA GLU A 93 11.85 -0.52 2.84
C GLU A 93 13.00 0.37 2.35
N TYR A 94 14.01 0.56 3.20
CA TYR A 94 15.16 1.40 2.87
C TYR A 94 16.10 0.68 1.93
N MET A 95 16.36 1.28 0.77
CA MET A 95 17.24 0.73 -0.26
C MET A 95 17.65 1.81 -1.25
N ASP A 96 18.72 1.55 -2.01
CA ASP A 96 19.13 2.47 -3.06
C ASP A 96 18.15 2.52 -4.24
N ALA A 97 18.15 3.62 -4.99
CA ALA A 97 17.22 3.87 -6.08
C ALA A 97 17.24 2.81 -7.18
N LYS A 98 18.40 2.18 -7.44
CA LYS A 98 18.55 1.18 -8.50
C LYS A 98 17.85 -0.13 -8.13
N ASP A 99 18.08 -0.62 -6.93
CA ASP A 99 17.48 -1.85 -6.43
C ASP A 99 15.97 -1.65 -6.21
N CYS A 100 15.59 -0.45 -5.75
CA CYS A 100 14.21 -0.05 -5.62
C CYS A 100 13.42 -0.16 -6.92
N LEU A 101 13.94 0.35 -8.03
CA LEU A 101 13.25 0.29 -9.33
C LEU A 101 13.00 -1.14 -9.80
N LYS A 102 13.98 -2.01 -9.62
CA LYS A 102 13.83 -3.43 -9.95
C LYS A 102 12.75 -4.07 -9.13
N LYS A 103 12.82 -3.90 -7.80
CA LYS A 103 11.83 -4.47 -6.87
C LYS A 103 10.42 -3.91 -7.13
N MET A 104 10.28 -2.62 -7.40
CA MET A 104 9.01 -2.01 -7.76
C MET A 104 8.38 -2.64 -9.02
N ASP A 105 9.18 -2.92 -10.06
CA ASP A 105 8.67 -3.53 -11.29
C ASP A 105 8.28 -5.01 -11.07
N ASP A 106 9.02 -5.75 -10.25
CA ASP A 106 8.70 -7.14 -9.87
C ASP A 106 7.39 -7.19 -9.06
N GLU A 107 7.25 -6.35 -8.05
CA GLU A 107 6.03 -6.26 -7.22
C GLU A 107 4.82 -5.78 -8.04
N ALA A 108 5.01 -4.80 -8.91
CA ALA A 108 3.94 -4.32 -9.80
C ALA A 108 3.43 -5.41 -10.74
N SER A 109 4.32 -6.25 -11.27
CA SER A 109 3.97 -7.38 -12.13
C SER A 109 3.16 -8.42 -11.35
N SER A 110 3.60 -8.77 -10.14
CA SER A 110 2.89 -9.71 -9.25
C SER A 110 1.47 -9.23 -8.92
N ILE A 111 1.30 -7.94 -8.64
CA ILE A 111 -0.03 -7.37 -8.38
C ILE A 111 -0.89 -7.39 -9.65
N GLN A 112 -0.31 -7.04 -10.80
CA GLN A 112 -1.06 -6.98 -12.05
C GLN A 112 -1.64 -8.34 -12.46
N GLU A 113 -0.94 -9.44 -12.16
CA GLU A 113 -1.42 -10.80 -12.42
C GLU A 113 -2.67 -11.17 -11.59
N GLN A 114 -2.86 -10.52 -10.45
CA GLN A 114 -3.96 -10.81 -9.52
C GLN A 114 -5.24 -10.04 -9.85
N PHE A 115 -5.14 -8.97 -10.64
CA PHE A 115 -6.28 -8.12 -11.01
C PHE A 115 -6.65 -8.26 -12.49
N THR A 116 -7.94 -8.26 -12.78
CA THR A 116 -8.40 -8.13 -14.17
C THR A 116 -8.29 -6.67 -14.63
N THR A 117 -7.99 -6.46 -15.92
CA THR A 117 -7.86 -5.12 -16.51
C THR A 117 -9.15 -4.30 -16.46
N LYS A 118 -10.32 -4.94 -16.21
CA LYS A 118 -11.60 -4.25 -16.05
C LYS A 118 -11.79 -3.62 -14.67
N GLU A 119 -11.12 -4.19 -13.66
CA GLU A 119 -11.32 -3.81 -12.25
C GLU A 119 -10.30 -2.79 -11.78
N VAL A 120 -9.10 -2.82 -12.35
CA VAL A 120 -8.00 -1.96 -11.91
C VAL A 120 -7.35 -1.28 -13.11
N LYS A 121 -7.20 0.04 -13.03
CA LYS A 121 -6.44 0.84 -13.99
C LYS A 121 -5.01 0.99 -13.51
N PHE A 122 -4.08 0.63 -14.38
CA PHE A 122 -2.64 0.72 -14.14
C PHE A 122 -2.07 2.04 -14.69
N TYR A 123 -1.19 2.67 -13.89
CA TYR A 123 -0.49 3.90 -14.27
C TYR A 123 0.96 3.86 -13.77
N LYS A 124 1.93 4.17 -14.65
CA LYS A 124 3.32 4.46 -14.25
C LYS A 124 3.56 5.96 -14.41
N LYS A 125 4.11 6.61 -13.41
CA LYS A 125 4.38 8.06 -13.40
C LYS A 125 5.72 8.33 -12.74
N ARG A 126 6.50 9.24 -13.34
CA ARG A 126 7.67 9.85 -12.72
C ARG A 126 7.33 11.25 -12.22
N GLU A 127 7.77 11.58 -11.03
CA GLU A 127 7.69 12.91 -10.43
C GLU A 127 9.09 13.32 -9.94
N ASP A 128 9.61 14.44 -10.43
CA ASP A 128 10.98 14.88 -10.13
C ASP A 128 11.04 15.90 -8.98
N ASN A 129 9.90 16.35 -8.47
CA ASN A 129 9.84 17.25 -7.34
C ASN A 129 8.64 16.93 -6.45
N TYR A 130 8.89 16.81 -5.15
CA TYR A 130 7.83 16.65 -4.17
C TYR A 130 7.47 18.06 -3.63
N PRO A 131 6.26 18.58 -3.87
CA PRO A 131 5.90 19.94 -3.47
C PRO A 131 6.18 20.21 -1.99
N GLY A 132 6.99 21.22 -1.70
CA GLY A 132 7.34 21.63 -0.33
C GLY A 132 8.35 20.74 0.41
N LYS A 133 8.85 19.66 -0.21
CA LYS A 133 9.73 18.66 0.43
C LYS A 133 11.15 18.57 -0.17
N GLY A 134 11.53 19.51 -1.04
CA GLY A 134 12.85 19.54 -1.66
C GLY A 134 12.96 18.67 -2.91
N LYS A 135 14.19 18.31 -3.29
CA LYS A 135 14.44 17.55 -4.51
C LYS A 135 14.34 16.05 -4.21
N VAL A 136 13.29 15.43 -4.72
CA VAL A 136 13.11 14.00 -4.74
C VAL A 136 12.66 13.58 -6.14
N THR A 137 13.26 12.52 -6.65
CA THR A 137 12.70 11.81 -7.80
C THR A 137 11.85 10.66 -7.28
N SER A 138 10.58 10.61 -7.63
CA SER A 138 9.75 9.46 -7.35
C SER A 138 9.22 8.82 -8.64
N ILE A 139 9.37 7.52 -8.74
CA ILE A 139 8.77 6.70 -9.81
C ILE A 139 7.70 5.86 -9.16
N GLN A 140 6.48 5.92 -9.70
CA GLN A 140 5.31 5.31 -9.07
C GLN A 140 4.55 4.43 -10.04
N THR A 141 4.13 3.27 -9.56
CA THR A 141 3.14 2.40 -10.20
C THR A 141 1.85 2.45 -9.39
N LYS A 142 0.73 2.71 -10.04
CA LYS A 142 -0.57 2.88 -9.38
C LYS A 142 -1.62 1.93 -9.95
N PHE A 143 -2.32 1.24 -9.07
CA PHE A 143 -3.48 0.41 -9.37
C PHE A 143 -4.71 1.06 -8.74
N LYS A 144 -5.67 1.50 -9.56
CA LYS A 144 -6.87 2.20 -9.09
C LYS A 144 -8.12 1.40 -9.37
N SER A 145 -8.98 1.29 -8.37
CA SER A 145 -10.33 0.73 -8.46
C SER A 145 -11.36 1.65 -7.81
N ASP A 146 -12.62 1.20 -7.81
CA ASP A 146 -13.70 1.90 -7.10
C ASP A 146 -13.57 1.80 -5.57
N GLU A 147 -12.76 0.87 -5.06
CA GLU A 147 -12.55 0.68 -3.62
C GLU A 147 -11.39 1.51 -3.08
N GLY A 148 -10.39 1.84 -3.90
CA GLY A 148 -9.21 2.55 -3.44
C GLY A 148 -8.07 2.54 -4.45
N VAL A 149 -6.83 2.65 -3.94
CA VAL A 149 -5.62 2.65 -4.75
C VAL A 149 -4.49 1.92 -4.05
N ILE A 150 -3.74 1.09 -4.80
CA ILE A 150 -2.43 0.59 -4.43
C ILE A 150 -1.40 1.44 -5.16
N ILE A 151 -0.33 1.83 -4.47
CA ILE A 151 0.78 2.59 -5.02
C ILE A 151 2.06 1.92 -4.58
N ILE A 152 2.92 1.59 -5.55
CA ILE A 152 4.31 1.21 -5.29
C ILE A 152 5.16 2.34 -5.84
N ALA A 153 6.05 2.88 -5.03
CA ALA A 153 6.85 4.05 -5.40
C ALA A 153 8.29 3.92 -4.91
N CYS A 154 9.22 4.27 -5.75
CA CYS A 154 10.61 4.50 -5.38
C CYS A 154 10.82 5.99 -5.12
N TYR A 155 11.44 6.31 -4.00
CA TYR A 155 11.86 7.65 -3.63
C TYR A 155 13.39 7.71 -3.60
N ASP A 156 13.93 8.61 -4.42
CA ASP A 156 15.36 8.92 -4.53
C ASP A 156 15.53 10.38 -4.08
N TRP A 157 16.00 10.56 -2.87
CA TRP A 157 16.19 11.87 -2.24
C TRP A 157 17.55 12.44 -2.61
N SER A 158 17.62 13.72 -2.96
CA SER A 158 18.95 14.34 -3.16
C SER A 158 19.75 14.33 -1.86
N ASP A 159 21.05 14.00 -1.93
CA ASP A 159 21.95 13.87 -0.78
C ASP A 159 21.85 15.03 0.22
N SER A 160 21.79 16.27 -0.31
CA SER A 160 21.70 17.48 0.52
C SER A 160 20.39 17.59 1.29
N TYR A 161 19.30 17.06 0.72
CA TYR A 161 17.99 17.09 1.37
C TYR A 161 17.83 15.91 2.33
N ALA A 162 18.29 14.73 1.91
CA ALA A 162 18.34 13.55 2.75
C ALA A 162 19.09 13.82 4.06
N ALA A 163 20.31 14.38 3.97
CA ALA A 163 21.12 14.72 5.13
C ALA A 163 20.48 15.78 6.04
N LYS A 164 19.71 16.74 5.47
CA LYS A 164 19.02 17.78 6.25
C LYS A 164 17.81 17.27 7.00
N MET A 165 17.08 16.33 6.40
CA MET A 165 15.77 15.88 6.88
C MET A 165 15.80 14.47 7.50
N ASP A 166 16.98 13.84 7.54
CA ASP A 166 17.16 12.45 7.96
C ASP A 166 16.29 11.48 7.16
N TYR A 167 16.21 11.70 5.84
CA TYR A 167 15.47 10.83 4.94
C TYR A 167 16.41 9.87 4.21
N ASN A 168 15.95 8.64 4.02
CA ASN A 168 16.63 7.61 3.25
C ASN A 168 15.85 7.32 1.96
N ASP A 169 16.59 6.91 0.91
CA ASP A 169 15.99 6.33 -0.26
C ASP A 169 15.18 5.10 0.11
N ASN A 170 14.03 4.93 -0.51
CA ASN A 170 13.16 3.84 -0.12
C ASN A 170 12.21 3.37 -1.22
N LEU A 171 11.85 2.10 -1.14
CA LEU A 171 10.62 1.56 -1.72
C LEU A 171 9.49 1.81 -0.74
N ARG A 172 8.41 2.40 -1.25
CA ARG A 172 7.18 2.59 -0.49
C ARG A 172 6.03 1.84 -1.13
N PHE A 173 5.44 0.95 -0.37
CA PHE A 173 4.23 0.24 -0.75
C PHE A 173 3.04 0.82 0.02
N SER A 174 2.04 1.34 -0.69
CA SER A 174 0.89 1.98 -0.05
C SER A 174 -0.43 1.42 -0.53
N ILE A 175 -1.35 1.18 0.40
CA ILE A 175 -2.76 0.91 0.11
C ILE A 175 -3.58 2.04 0.73
N ARG A 176 -4.54 2.57 -0.03
CA ARG A 176 -5.39 3.68 0.41
C ARG A 176 -6.84 3.38 0.10
N SER A 177 -7.73 3.55 1.08
CA SER A 177 -9.16 3.54 0.85
C SER A 177 -9.56 4.63 -0.15
N LYS A 178 -10.71 4.49 -0.79
CA LYS A 178 -11.30 5.53 -1.64
C LYS A 178 -11.46 6.86 -0.87
N SER A 179 -11.87 6.78 0.38
CA SER A 179 -12.07 7.95 1.25
C SER A 179 -10.77 8.75 1.43
N TYR A 180 -9.70 8.06 1.80
CA TYR A 180 -8.40 8.67 2.03
C TYR A 180 -7.74 9.15 0.72
N ALA A 181 -7.81 8.34 -0.35
CA ALA A 181 -7.31 8.74 -1.66
C ALA A 181 -7.98 10.03 -2.19
N ASN A 182 -9.31 10.14 -2.03
CA ASN A 182 -10.05 11.35 -2.40
C ASN A 182 -9.69 12.57 -1.54
N PHE A 183 -9.37 12.35 -0.27
CA PHE A 183 -8.89 13.44 0.58
C PHE A 183 -7.55 13.99 0.09
N LEU A 184 -6.58 13.13 -0.23
CA LEU A 184 -5.27 13.54 -0.73
C LEU A 184 -5.34 14.26 -2.09
N ASN A 185 -6.27 13.87 -2.97
CA ASN A 185 -6.44 14.50 -4.28
C ASN A 185 -7.04 15.91 -4.21
N ARG A 186 -7.55 16.36 -3.07
CA ARG A 186 -8.14 17.70 -2.86
C ARG A 186 -7.21 18.69 -2.16
N ARG A 187 -6.03 18.24 -1.78
CA ARG A 187 -4.96 19.04 -1.17
C ARG A 187 -3.99 19.53 -2.24
#